data_a23a40f47172387250364d7208293175
#
_entry.id   a23a40f47172387250364d7208293175
#
_cell.length_a   1.000
_cell.length_b   1.000
_cell.length_c   1.000
_cell.angle_alpha   90.00
_cell.angle_beta   90.00
_cell.angle_gamma   90.00
#
_symmetry.space_group_name_H-M   'P 1'
#
loop_
_entity.id
_entity.type
_entity.pdbx_description
1 polymer ?
#
loop_
_entity_poly.entity_id
_entity_poly.type
_entity_poly.pdbx_seq_one_letter_code
_entity_poly.pdbx_strand_id
1 'polypeptide(L)'
;MDYSINTYQPEVFEEALQVYLKKSMNINPAASSIEQFFHDKLLVSKVIQRGLSYSFFEKIQNILSFKESDWADYLNISQKTLQRHKKAKDYTFKSLHSEKILEMIELVNRGEE
;
A
#
# COMPACT_ATOMS: atom_id res chain seq x y z
N MET A 1 7.08 5.80 -23.45
CA MET A 1 6.01 6.46 -22.88
C MET A 1 5.71 6.00 -21.48
N ASP A 2 5.42 6.90 -20.66
CA ASP A 2 5.26 6.57 -19.27
C ASP A 2 3.82 6.80 -18.83
N TYR A 3 3.15 5.75 -18.51
CA TYR A 3 1.75 5.81 -18.18
C TYR A 3 1.48 5.93 -16.72
N SER A 4 2.36 5.39 -15.91
CA SER A 4 2.08 5.34 -14.49
C SER A 4 2.04 6.73 -13.90
N ILE A 5 2.89 7.64 -14.38
CA ILE A 5 2.88 9.01 -13.89
C ILE A 5 1.57 9.70 -14.24
N ASN A 6 1.05 9.42 -15.43
CA ASN A 6 -0.17 10.09 -15.87
C ASN A 6 -1.39 9.61 -15.12
N THR A 7 -1.34 8.41 -14.56
CA THR A 7 -2.48 7.83 -13.86
C THR A 7 -2.39 7.94 -12.36
N TYR A 8 -1.24 8.36 -11.83
CA TYR A 8 -1.08 8.48 -10.40
C TYR A 8 -1.89 9.63 -9.85
N GLN A 9 -2.71 9.37 -8.86
CA GLN A 9 -3.57 10.36 -8.23
C GLN A 9 -3.41 10.24 -6.72
N PRO A 10 -2.70 11.19 -6.10
CA PRO A 10 -2.46 11.13 -4.66
C PRO A 10 -3.75 11.03 -3.84
N GLU A 11 -4.81 11.65 -4.31
CA GLU A 11 -6.09 11.63 -3.58
C GLU A 11 -6.62 10.22 -3.43
N VAL A 12 -6.42 9.36 -4.44
CA VAL A 12 -6.91 8.00 -4.38
C VAL A 12 -6.11 7.20 -3.36
N PHE A 13 -4.79 7.42 -3.31
CA PHE A 13 -3.96 6.83 -2.27
C PHE A 13 -4.42 7.25 -0.89
N GLU A 14 -4.69 8.54 -0.72
CA GLU A 14 -5.09 9.08 0.57
C GLU A 14 -6.40 8.47 1.02
N GLU A 15 -7.33 8.32 0.10
CA GLU A 15 -8.61 7.70 0.41
C GLU A 15 -8.44 6.26 0.83
N ALA A 16 -7.62 5.51 0.10
CA ALA A 16 -7.36 4.11 0.43
C ALA A 16 -6.72 3.99 1.81
N LEU A 17 -5.78 4.88 2.11
CA LEU A 17 -5.11 4.89 3.40
C LEU A 17 -6.08 5.22 4.52
N GLN A 18 -6.97 6.18 4.31
CA GLN A 18 -7.95 6.55 5.32
C GLN A 18 -8.88 5.38 5.62
N VAL A 19 -9.32 4.66 4.59
CA VAL A 19 -10.17 3.49 4.79
C VAL A 19 -9.43 2.44 5.61
N TYR A 20 -8.16 2.20 5.28
CA TYR A 20 -7.36 1.23 6.02
C TYR A 20 -7.22 1.63 7.49
N LEU A 21 -6.86 2.88 7.75
CA LEU A 21 -6.64 3.34 9.12
C LEU A 21 -7.91 3.20 9.95
N LYS A 22 -9.03 3.54 9.36
CA LYS A 22 -10.29 3.46 10.07
C LYS A 22 -10.70 2.03 10.35
N LYS A 23 -10.59 1.15 9.35
CA LYS A 23 -11.06 -0.23 9.48
C LYS A 23 -10.09 -1.10 10.25
N SER A 24 -8.81 -0.97 9.96
CA SER A 24 -7.83 -1.90 10.51
C SER A 24 -7.22 -1.44 11.81
N MET A 25 -7.18 -0.15 12.06
CA MET A 25 -6.52 0.40 13.24
C MET A 25 -7.45 1.23 14.11
N ASN A 26 -8.70 1.40 13.69
CA ASN A 26 -9.67 2.19 14.43
C ASN A 26 -9.16 3.60 14.71
N ILE A 27 -8.42 4.14 13.76
CA ILE A 27 -7.93 5.51 13.82
C ILE A 27 -8.81 6.36 12.90
N ASN A 28 -9.29 7.48 13.43
CA ASN A 28 -10.05 8.43 12.63
C ASN A 28 -9.08 9.47 12.11
N PRO A 29 -8.57 9.30 10.88
CA PRO A 29 -7.54 10.20 10.39
C PRO A 29 -8.15 11.57 10.12
N ALA A 30 -7.54 12.60 10.67
CA ALA A 30 -7.78 13.93 10.15
C ALA A 30 -7.37 13.89 8.69
N ALA A 31 -7.93 14.78 7.88
CA ALA A 31 -7.65 14.77 6.44
C ALA A 31 -6.17 15.00 6.20
N SER A 32 -5.38 13.94 6.29
CA SER A 32 -3.94 14.01 6.18
C SER A 32 -3.51 13.64 4.77
N SER A 33 -2.51 14.34 4.28
CA SER A 33 -1.92 13.99 2.99
C SER A 33 -1.03 12.76 3.15
N ILE A 34 -0.68 12.17 2.01
CA ILE A 34 0.29 11.07 2.00
C ILE A 34 1.61 11.51 2.63
N GLU A 35 2.01 12.75 2.35
CA GLU A 35 3.26 13.26 2.92
C GLU A 35 3.19 13.36 4.44
N GLN A 36 2.09 13.84 4.95
CA GLN A 36 1.92 13.93 6.40
C GLN A 36 1.96 12.56 7.05
N PHE A 37 1.32 11.58 6.40
CA PHE A 37 1.38 10.22 6.91
C PHE A 37 2.82 9.73 7.03
N PHE A 38 3.61 9.90 5.96
CA PHE A 38 4.99 9.39 5.98
C PHE A 38 5.90 10.17 6.92
N HIS A 39 5.53 11.38 7.27
CA HIS A 39 6.28 12.14 8.29
C HIS A 39 5.96 11.70 9.70
N ASP A 40 4.83 11.06 9.90
CA ASP A 40 4.44 10.58 11.22
C ASP A 40 5.06 9.18 11.44
N LYS A 41 6.29 9.18 11.92
CA LYS A 41 7.06 7.94 12.03
C LYS A 41 6.42 6.94 12.98
N LEU A 42 5.78 7.42 14.03
CA LEU A 42 5.12 6.53 14.97
C LEU A 42 3.93 5.84 14.31
N LEU A 43 3.14 6.58 13.56
CA LEU A 43 1.98 6.00 12.86
C LEU A 43 2.44 5.01 11.81
N VAL A 44 3.47 5.35 11.03
CA VAL A 44 4.02 4.44 10.03
C VAL A 44 4.47 3.14 10.69
N SER A 45 5.17 3.25 11.82
CA SER A 45 5.62 2.08 12.54
C SER A 45 4.46 1.21 13.00
N LYS A 46 3.40 1.82 13.49
CA LYS A 46 2.23 1.07 13.93
C LYS A 46 1.55 0.35 12.77
N VAL A 47 1.48 1.01 11.61
CA VAL A 47 0.90 0.40 10.42
C VAL A 47 1.70 -0.81 9.98
N ILE A 48 3.04 -0.69 9.99
CA ILE A 48 3.91 -1.80 9.64
C ILE A 48 3.71 -2.97 10.59
N GLN A 49 3.65 -2.70 11.88
CA GLN A 49 3.46 -3.74 12.87
C GLN A 49 2.11 -4.41 12.74
N ARG A 50 1.08 -3.64 12.48
CA ARG A 50 -0.26 -4.18 12.28
C ARG A 50 -0.34 -5.01 11.01
N GLY A 51 0.35 -4.56 9.96
CA GLY A 51 0.30 -5.18 8.67
C GLY A 51 -0.78 -4.59 7.79
N LEU A 52 -0.47 -4.46 6.50
CA LEU A 52 -1.43 -3.94 5.53
C LEU A 52 -2.39 -5.04 5.10
N SER A 53 -3.66 -4.70 5.00
CA SER A 53 -4.66 -5.66 4.53
C SER A 53 -4.53 -5.86 3.02
N TYR A 54 -4.93 -7.04 2.54
CA TYR A 54 -4.92 -7.28 1.11
C TYR A 54 -5.86 -6.32 0.38
N SER A 55 -6.96 -5.94 1.01
CA SER A 55 -7.89 -5.03 0.35
C SER A 55 -7.25 -3.66 0.12
N PHE A 56 -6.42 -3.18 1.03
CA PHE A 56 -5.65 -1.95 0.80
C PHE A 56 -4.66 -2.16 -0.34
N PHE A 57 -3.93 -3.26 -0.31
CA PHE A 57 -2.95 -3.58 -1.35
C PHE A 57 -3.61 -3.67 -2.73
N GLU A 58 -4.79 -4.24 -2.80
CA GLU A 58 -5.50 -4.36 -4.07
C GLU A 58 -5.83 -2.98 -4.65
N LYS A 59 -6.22 -2.05 -3.81
CA LYS A 59 -6.45 -0.68 -4.26
C LYS A 59 -5.17 -0.05 -4.78
N ILE A 60 -4.04 -0.33 -4.11
CA ILE A 60 -2.76 0.18 -4.54
C ILE A 60 -2.39 -0.42 -5.91
N GLN A 61 -2.63 -1.70 -6.11
CA GLN A 61 -2.38 -2.33 -7.39
C GLN A 61 -3.17 -1.66 -8.51
N ASN A 62 -4.40 -1.28 -8.23
CA ASN A 62 -5.25 -0.65 -9.23
C ASN A 62 -4.80 0.78 -9.56
N ILE A 63 -4.16 1.44 -8.61
CA ILE A 63 -3.67 2.81 -8.83
C ILE A 63 -2.35 2.80 -9.59
N LEU A 64 -1.47 1.88 -9.24
CA LEU A 64 -0.15 1.79 -9.84
C LEU A 64 -0.17 0.82 -11.02
N SER A 65 0.61 1.11 -12.04
CA SER A 65 0.63 0.33 -13.27
C SER A 65 1.60 -0.85 -13.21
N PHE A 66 1.76 -1.43 -12.04
CA PHE A 66 2.64 -2.59 -11.88
C PHE A 66 1.84 -3.87 -12.05
N LYS A 67 2.45 -4.83 -12.74
CA LYS A 67 1.83 -6.14 -12.91
C LYS A 67 1.91 -6.93 -11.63
N GLU A 68 1.04 -7.94 -11.53
CA GLU A 68 1.08 -8.84 -10.39
C GLU A 68 2.44 -9.51 -10.27
N SER A 69 3.05 -9.88 -11.41
CA SER A 69 4.37 -10.48 -11.39
C SER A 69 5.43 -9.53 -10.82
N ASP A 70 5.32 -8.23 -11.14
CA ASP A 70 6.25 -7.25 -10.61
C ASP A 70 6.13 -7.13 -9.10
N TRP A 71 4.90 -7.12 -8.60
CA TRP A 71 4.67 -7.07 -7.17
C TRP A 71 5.20 -8.32 -6.46
N ALA A 72 4.97 -9.49 -7.06
CA ALA A 72 5.46 -10.73 -6.48
C ALA A 72 6.98 -10.71 -6.38
N ASP A 73 7.64 -10.28 -7.45
CA ASP A 73 9.10 -10.18 -7.46
C ASP A 73 9.58 -9.19 -6.39
N TYR A 74 8.97 -8.04 -6.32
CA TYR A 74 9.35 -7.01 -5.37
C TYR A 74 9.19 -7.49 -3.93
N LEU A 75 8.10 -8.21 -3.66
CA LEU A 75 7.84 -8.73 -2.32
C LEU A 75 8.57 -10.04 -2.04
N ASN A 76 9.25 -10.58 -3.06
CA ASN A 76 10.01 -11.82 -2.94
C ASN A 76 9.12 -13.00 -2.58
N ILE A 77 7.98 -13.10 -3.22
CA ILE A 77 7.08 -14.24 -3.08
C ILE A 77 6.68 -14.70 -4.49
N SER A 78 6.14 -15.91 -4.59
CA SER A 78 5.68 -16.40 -5.88
C SER A 78 4.35 -15.76 -6.24
N GLN A 79 4.06 -15.70 -7.54
CA GLN A 79 2.75 -15.23 -7.98
C GLN A 79 1.64 -16.11 -7.43
N LYS A 80 1.91 -17.40 -7.30
CA LYS A 80 0.94 -18.33 -6.75
C LYS A 80 0.59 -17.96 -5.30
N THR A 81 1.61 -17.61 -4.52
CA THR A 81 1.39 -17.18 -3.15
C THR A 81 0.57 -15.90 -3.11
N LEU A 82 0.89 -14.94 -3.98
CA LEU A 82 0.15 -13.69 -4.02
C LEU A 82 -1.32 -13.95 -4.39
N GLN A 83 -1.57 -14.82 -5.35
CA GLN A 83 -2.93 -15.17 -5.73
C GLN A 83 -3.68 -15.86 -4.60
N ARG A 84 -2.98 -16.66 -3.81
CA ARG A 84 -3.58 -17.32 -2.66
C ARG A 84 -4.02 -16.29 -1.62
N HIS A 85 -3.20 -15.27 -1.39
CA HIS A 85 -3.56 -14.18 -0.49
C HIS A 85 -4.79 -13.44 -0.99
N LYS A 86 -4.89 -13.26 -2.30
CA LYS A 86 -6.03 -12.59 -2.90
C LYS A 86 -7.33 -13.34 -2.61
N LYS A 87 -7.27 -14.66 -2.63
CA LYS A 87 -8.45 -15.48 -2.37
C LYS A 87 -8.83 -15.56 -0.90
N ALA A 88 -7.87 -15.34 -0.02
CA ALA A 88 -8.11 -15.32 1.42
C ALA A 88 -8.54 -13.91 1.80
N LYS A 89 -9.83 -13.69 1.88
CA LYS A 89 -10.43 -12.37 1.95
C LYS A 89 -9.87 -11.46 3.04
N ASP A 90 -9.42 -12.05 4.14
CA ASP A 90 -8.97 -11.26 5.29
C ASP A 90 -7.46 -11.32 5.47
N TYR A 91 -6.73 -11.61 4.40
CA TYR A 91 -5.29 -11.71 4.51
C TYR A 91 -4.67 -10.36 4.90
N THR A 92 -3.75 -10.42 5.85
CA THR A 92 -2.96 -9.26 6.26
C THR A 92 -1.50 -9.59 6.04
N PHE A 93 -0.80 -8.68 5.35
CA PHE A 93 0.62 -8.88 5.08
C PHE A 93 1.43 -8.77 6.34
N LYS A 94 2.51 -9.55 6.41
CA LYS A 94 3.46 -9.47 7.52
C LYS A 94 4.19 -8.13 7.46
N SER A 95 4.83 -7.78 8.57
CA SER A 95 5.48 -6.47 8.68
C SER A 95 6.52 -6.24 7.59
N LEU A 96 7.30 -7.26 7.25
CA LEU A 96 8.33 -7.11 6.22
C LEU A 96 7.71 -6.71 4.88
N HIS A 97 6.65 -7.38 4.48
CA HIS A 97 6.00 -7.07 3.21
C HIS A 97 5.26 -5.74 3.28
N SER A 98 4.65 -5.46 4.42
CA SER A 98 3.94 -4.18 4.60
C SER A 98 4.90 -3.02 4.47
N GLU A 99 6.09 -3.13 5.06
CA GLU A 99 7.10 -2.09 4.94
C GLU A 99 7.50 -1.86 3.50
N LYS A 100 7.69 -2.94 2.74
CA LYS A 100 8.06 -2.83 1.33
C LYS A 100 6.96 -2.16 0.51
N ILE A 101 5.72 -2.50 0.79
CA ILE A 101 4.61 -1.89 0.08
C ILE A 101 4.57 -0.38 0.35
N LEU A 102 4.74 0.01 1.61
CA LEU A 102 4.76 1.43 1.94
C LEU A 102 5.93 2.15 1.31
N GLU A 103 7.10 1.50 1.24
CA GLU A 103 8.26 2.09 0.58
C GLU A 103 7.97 2.38 -0.89
N MET A 104 7.30 1.45 -1.57
CA MET A 104 6.96 1.66 -2.97
C MET A 104 6.01 2.84 -3.13
N ILE A 105 5.01 2.93 -2.24
CA ILE A 105 4.07 4.04 -2.29
C ILE A 105 4.81 5.36 -2.10
N GLU A 106 5.74 5.41 -1.17
CA GLU A 106 6.48 6.62 -0.90
C GLU A 106 7.35 7.02 -2.10
N LEU A 107 7.99 6.03 -2.72
CA LEU A 107 8.81 6.31 -3.91
C LEU A 107 7.97 6.90 -5.04
N VAL A 108 6.82 6.29 -5.29
CA VAL A 108 5.95 6.79 -6.36
C VAL A 108 5.44 8.17 -6.02
N ASN A 109 5.10 8.42 -4.77
CA ASN A 109 4.59 9.72 -4.35
C ASN A 109 5.64 10.82 -4.54
N ARG A 110 6.92 10.49 -4.43
CA ARG A 110 7.99 11.45 -4.63
C ARG A 110 8.39 11.59 -6.11
N GLY A 111 7.75 10.82 -6.99
CA GLY A 111 8.10 10.84 -8.40
C GLY A 111 9.32 10.01 -8.74
N GLU A 112 9.75 9.15 -7.84
CA GLU A 112 10.87 8.24 -8.06
C GLU A 112 10.35 6.87 -8.41
N GLU A 113 11.02 6.20 -9.31
CA GLU A 113 10.61 4.86 -9.73
C GLU A 113 11.76 3.90 -9.72
#